data_596db8c7746d19b6247130014c6d8c3d
#
_entry.id   596db8c7746d19b6247130014c6d8c3d
#
_cell.length_a   1.000
_cell.length_b   1.000
_cell.length_c   1.000
_cell.angle_alpha   90.00
_cell.angle_beta   90.00
_cell.angle_gamma   90.00
#
_symmetry.space_group_name_H-M   'P 1'
#
loop_
_entity.id
_entity.type
_entity.pdbx_description
1 polymer ?
#
loop_
_entity_poly.entity_id
_entity_poly.type
_entity_poly.pdbx_seq_one_letter_code
_entity_poly.pdbx_strand_id
1 'polypeptide(L)'
;MKIHIRFLIVIVLLGSLLASCAQPPAAPTEAPAATQAPAATEAPAATQPPAMTEAPAATEAPTATEAPAEKVKLVIWWWGEQEAPGAQKWLDETTAMYTKEHPNIEFETVLQSTDSLIPAFQAAAAAKQGPDIQYFWGGVWTLENVWTGALVPVDDLIPADERAHYINNFERTYDGKLWGVSWYLSGNPMVFNPSLFTQAGLDPANPPKTWDELKAACGKLNAAGVTPIAGGLKDGWFGGWLFSILGRQPLDSEKDFMSASVGTAKFTDPKFAEWWSRLDELKAANCWNKDINSLDYQQGQDLFVQGKAAMIFGNDTFLKGWADTIGWDNMSVMKVPTYASGQLADDYVVTAQGWGITSWSEYPQEAADFLVYMHTPDRVNAWFKYTGVIPADDRLDTSLIEQPTLKQIYDWDTTVAGPNLENFIPSILDEQANFAGTQLLFSGDKTPQELAENAEAVIQKWREQSPDAVKNFEAWAK
;
A
#
# COMPACT_ATOMS: atom_id res chain seq x y z
N MET A 1 37.55 -45.11 7.70
CA MET A 1 36.73 -45.54 8.84
C MET A 1 36.21 -44.32 9.63
N LYS A 2 35.84 -43.18 8.95
CA LYS A 2 35.27 -41.96 9.59
C LYS A 2 34.03 -41.42 8.89
N ILE A 3 33.48 -42.11 7.88
CA ILE A 3 32.32 -41.63 7.09
C ILE A 3 31.02 -42.34 7.52
N HIS A 4 31.05 -43.47 8.21
CA HIS A 4 29.85 -44.25 8.56
C HIS A 4 29.20 -43.86 9.89
N ILE A 5 29.81 -43.00 10.71
CA ILE A 5 29.26 -42.59 12.02
C ILE A 5 28.34 -41.36 11.88
N ARG A 6 28.45 -40.57 10.80
CA ARG A 6 27.57 -39.38 10.59
C ARG A 6 26.22 -39.73 9.98
N PHE A 7 26.04 -40.87 9.37
CA PHE A 7 24.77 -41.32 8.81
C PHE A 7 23.83 -41.98 9.83
N LEU A 8 24.35 -42.50 10.93
CA LEU A 8 23.53 -43.16 11.96
C LEU A 8 22.86 -42.19 12.94
N ILE A 9 23.39 -40.94 13.09
CA ILE A 9 22.82 -39.93 13.99
C ILE A 9 21.66 -39.20 13.35
N VAL A 10 21.57 -39.11 12.03
CA VAL A 10 20.47 -38.45 11.31
C VAL A 10 19.22 -39.35 11.27
N ILE A 11 19.35 -40.67 11.29
CA ILE A 11 18.20 -41.59 11.25
C ILE A 11 17.50 -41.73 12.61
N VAL A 12 18.23 -41.52 13.72
CA VAL A 12 17.62 -41.60 15.08
C VAL A 12 16.85 -40.33 15.47
N LEU A 13 17.13 -39.18 14.82
CA LEU A 13 16.41 -37.91 15.06
C LEU A 13 15.13 -37.73 14.24
N LEU A 14 14.91 -38.55 13.20
CA LEU A 14 13.67 -38.52 12.40
C LEU A 14 12.61 -39.53 12.89
N GLY A 15 12.96 -40.42 13.83
CA GLY A 15 12.04 -41.45 14.36
C GLY A 15 11.17 -41.04 15.55
N SER A 16 11.36 -39.85 16.13
CA SER A 16 10.71 -39.42 17.38
C SER A 16 9.57 -38.38 17.22
N LEU A 17 9.14 -38.09 16.02
CA LEU A 17 8.11 -37.09 15.74
C LEU A 17 6.75 -37.65 15.26
N LEU A 18 6.54 -38.97 15.32
CA LEU A 18 5.28 -39.61 14.85
C LEU A 18 4.49 -40.37 15.93
N ALA A 19 4.64 -40.03 17.21
CA ALA A 19 3.84 -40.64 18.28
C ALA A 19 3.27 -39.58 19.23
N SER A 20 2.26 -38.85 18.78
CA SER A 20 1.29 -38.18 19.69
C SER A 20 0.04 -37.79 18.94
N CYS A 21 -1.11 -38.19 19.55
CA CYS A 21 -2.49 -37.80 19.30
C CYS A 21 -3.34 -38.80 18.50
N ALA A 22 -3.74 -39.87 19.18
CA ALA A 22 -5.05 -40.49 18.97
C ALA A 22 -5.82 -40.41 20.30
N GLN A 23 -6.77 -39.48 20.40
CA GLN A 23 -7.80 -39.47 21.45
C GLN A 23 -9.08 -40.09 20.88
N PRO A 24 -9.74 -40.99 21.59
CA PRO A 24 -11.01 -41.60 21.13
C PRO A 24 -12.17 -40.60 21.23
N PRO A 25 -13.21 -40.72 20.39
CA PRO A 25 -14.32 -39.81 20.37
C PRO A 25 -15.20 -39.95 21.63
N ALA A 26 -15.60 -38.79 22.18
CA ALA A 26 -16.55 -38.72 23.29
C ALA A 26 -17.96 -39.12 22.85
N ALA A 27 -18.66 -39.86 23.69
CA ALA A 27 -20.02 -40.30 23.50
C ALA A 27 -21.03 -39.11 23.52
N PRO A 28 -22.16 -39.19 22.81
CA PRO A 28 -23.13 -38.12 22.75
C PRO A 28 -23.87 -37.95 24.09
N THR A 29 -23.93 -36.70 24.57
CA THR A 29 -24.71 -36.30 25.75
C THR A 29 -26.19 -36.16 25.35
N GLU A 30 -27.07 -36.82 26.04
CA GLU A 30 -28.54 -36.73 25.87
C GLU A 30 -29.06 -35.31 26.14
N ALA A 31 -30.00 -34.87 25.30
CA ALA A 31 -30.69 -33.59 25.45
C ALA A 31 -31.67 -33.63 26.66
N PRO A 32 -31.82 -32.50 27.38
CA PRO A 32 -32.81 -32.42 28.46
C PRO A 32 -34.25 -32.36 27.90
N ALA A 33 -35.17 -33.10 28.58
CA ALA A 33 -36.56 -33.19 28.25
C ALA A 33 -37.29 -31.84 28.37
N ALA A 34 -38.22 -31.60 27.43
CA ALA A 34 -39.08 -30.42 27.40
C ALA A 34 -40.01 -30.38 28.62
N THR A 35 -40.00 -29.24 29.33
CA THR A 35 -40.93 -28.96 30.42
C THR A 35 -42.25 -28.46 29.84
N GLN A 36 -43.36 -29.07 30.26
CA GLN A 36 -44.72 -28.72 29.83
C GLN A 36 -45.16 -27.34 30.38
N ALA A 37 -45.88 -26.59 29.54
CA ALA A 37 -46.49 -25.31 29.89
C ALA A 37 -47.67 -25.49 30.86
N PRO A 38 -47.87 -24.53 31.79
CA PRO A 38 -49.06 -24.56 32.67
C PRO A 38 -50.32 -24.09 31.93
N ALA A 39 -51.45 -24.69 32.33
CA ALA A 39 -52.78 -24.46 31.78
C ALA A 39 -53.32 -23.04 32.07
N ALA A 40 -54.09 -22.51 31.12
CA ALA A 40 -54.77 -21.24 31.20
C ALA A 40 -55.81 -21.21 32.31
N THR A 41 -55.80 -20.12 33.10
CA THR A 41 -56.83 -19.84 34.12
C THR A 41 -57.86 -18.87 33.51
N GLU A 42 -59.14 -19.15 33.73
CA GLU A 42 -60.31 -18.40 33.24
C GLU A 42 -60.37 -16.96 33.78
N ALA A 43 -60.88 -16.06 32.96
CA ALA A 43 -61.09 -14.65 33.25
C ALA A 43 -62.33 -14.43 34.14
N PRO A 44 -62.26 -13.49 35.13
CA PRO A 44 -63.48 -13.02 35.85
C PRO A 44 -64.23 -11.94 35.09
N ALA A 45 -65.57 -11.95 35.34
CA ALA A 45 -66.56 -11.11 34.67
C ALA A 45 -66.41 -9.59 34.91
N ALA A 46 -66.89 -8.83 33.94
CA ALA A 46 -66.88 -7.38 33.93
C ALA A 46 -67.76 -6.75 35.03
N THR A 47 -67.19 -5.75 35.71
CA THR A 47 -67.94 -4.87 36.64
C THR A 47 -68.04 -3.47 36.02
N GLN A 48 -69.20 -2.81 36.14
CA GLN A 48 -69.55 -1.48 35.57
C GLN A 48 -68.72 -0.35 36.18
N PRO A 49 -68.51 0.77 35.45
CA PRO A 49 -67.62 1.88 35.87
C PRO A 49 -68.33 2.83 36.85
N PRO A 50 -67.62 3.41 37.83
CA PRO A 50 -68.04 4.59 38.59
C PRO A 50 -67.69 5.88 37.85
N ALA A 51 -68.47 6.92 38.24
CA ALA A 51 -68.53 8.26 37.68
C ALA A 51 -67.17 9.02 37.62
N MET A 52 -67.03 9.89 36.64
CA MET A 52 -65.90 10.80 36.39
C MET A 52 -65.64 11.71 37.58
N THR A 53 -64.38 11.67 38.03
CA THR A 53 -63.79 12.73 38.89
C THR A 53 -62.74 13.47 38.06
N GLU A 54 -62.72 14.82 38.21
CA GLU A 54 -61.86 15.75 37.45
C GLU A 54 -60.37 15.32 37.43
N ALA A 55 -59.74 15.50 36.29
CA ALA A 55 -58.34 15.17 36.07
C ALA A 55 -57.40 16.10 36.84
N PRO A 56 -56.38 15.53 37.52
CA PRO A 56 -55.21 16.33 37.97
C PRO A 56 -54.36 16.78 36.77
N ALA A 57 -53.77 17.97 36.89
CA ALA A 57 -52.88 18.54 35.91
C ALA A 57 -51.78 17.54 35.41
N ALA A 58 -51.53 17.55 34.10
CA ALA A 58 -50.54 16.72 33.47
C ALA A 58 -49.16 16.94 34.11
N THR A 59 -48.65 15.95 34.77
CA THR A 59 -47.24 15.85 35.13
C THR A 59 -46.47 15.61 33.81
N GLU A 60 -45.48 16.47 33.49
CA GLU A 60 -44.59 16.29 32.39
C GLU A 60 -44.05 14.83 32.38
N ALA A 61 -44.19 14.18 31.25
CA ALA A 61 -43.63 12.84 31.04
C ALA A 61 -42.11 12.90 31.25
N PRO A 62 -41.50 11.96 31.96
CA PRO A 62 -40.06 11.89 32.04
C PRO A 62 -39.50 11.78 30.62
N THR A 63 -38.56 12.68 30.28
CA THR A 63 -37.78 12.61 29.04
C THR A 63 -37.26 11.18 28.92
N ALA A 64 -37.59 10.52 27.82
CA ALA A 64 -37.11 9.17 27.54
C ALA A 64 -35.58 9.23 27.60
N THR A 65 -34.98 8.55 28.57
CA THR A 65 -33.55 8.30 28.60
C THR A 65 -33.25 7.47 27.34
N GLU A 66 -32.52 8.02 26.38
CA GLU A 66 -32.04 7.26 25.23
C GLU A 66 -31.36 6.00 25.74
N ALA A 67 -31.74 4.86 25.16
CA ALA A 67 -31.05 3.62 25.43
C ALA A 67 -29.55 3.80 25.15
N PRO A 68 -28.65 3.26 25.97
CA PRO A 68 -27.21 3.34 25.66
C PRO A 68 -26.97 2.86 24.23
N ALA A 69 -26.29 3.67 23.41
CA ALA A 69 -25.93 3.29 22.06
C ALA A 69 -25.19 1.94 22.11
N GLU A 70 -25.48 1.06 21.15
CA GLU A 70 -24.81 -0.23 21.04
C GLU A 70 -23.29 -0.02 20.92
N LYS A 71 -22.51 -0.83 21.63
CA LYS A 71 -21.06 -0.78 21.55
C LYS A 71 -20.60 -1.38 20.22
N VAL A 72 -19.85 -0.61 19.46
CA VAL A 72 -19.25 -0.97 18.19
C VAL A 72 -17.74 -1.09 18.37
N LYS A 73 -17.16 -2.19 17.93
CA LYS A 73 -15.71 -2.37 17.88
C LYS A 73 -15.28 -2.44 16.41
N LEU A 74 -14.49 -1.47 15.97
CA LEU A 74 -13.90 -1.45 14.63
C LEU A 74 -12.48 -2.02 14.66
N VAL A 75 -12.22 -3.00 13.83
CA VAL A 75 -10.90 -3.62 13.67
C VAL A 75 -10.23 -3.04 12.43
N ILE A 76 -9.05 -2.45 12.60
CA ILE A 76 -8.27 -1.82 11.54
C ILE A 76 -6.98 -2.60 11.36
N TRP A 77 -6.78 -3.19 10.18
CA TRP A 77 -5.48 -3.73 9.78
C TRP A 77 -4.77 -2.70 8.91
N TRP A 78 -3.57 -2.33 9.30
CA TRP A 78 -2.85 -1.25 8.65
C TRP A 78 -1.36 -1.55 8.49
N TRP A 79 -0.73 -0.77 7.64
CA TRP A 79 0.69 -0.81 7.34
C TRP A 79 1.16 0.64 7.11
N GLY A 80 2.47 0.89 7.21
CA GLY A 80 3.03 2.18 6.78
C GLY A 80 3.94 2.86 7.81
N GLU A 81 4.03 2.39 9.06
CA GLU A 81 4.93 3.01 10.05
C GLU A 81 6.39 3.06 9.58
N GLN A 82 6.85 2.03 8.85
CA GLN A 82 8.20 1.99 8.30
C GLN A 82 8.38 2.90 7.08
N GLU A 83 7.30 3.19 6.35
CA GLU A 83 7.29 4.11 5.20
C GLU A 83 7.10 5.56 5.65
N ALA A 84 6.21 5.79 6.59
CA ALA A 84 5.87 7.09 7.15
C ALA A 84 6.02 7.07 8.68
N PRO A 85 7.23 7.15 9.22
CA PRO A 85 7.47 7.13 10.66
C PRO A 85 6.67 8.22 11.39
N GLY A 86 5.88 7.80 12.39
CA GLY A 86 4.91 8.65 13.07
C GLY A 86 3.45 8.36 12.73
N ALA A 87 3.19 7.47 11.76
CA ALA A 87 1.85 7.03 11.38
C ALA A 87 1.13 6.32 12.54
N GLN A 88 1.83 5.46 13.30
CA GLN A 88 1.29 4.81 14.50
C GLN A 88 0.80 5.86 15.52
N LYS A 89 1.63 6.85 15.82
CA LYS A 89 1.27 7.90 16.76
C LYS A 89 0.04 8.68 16.30
N TRP A 90 -0.01 9.01 15.02
CA TRP A 90 -1.16 9.70 14.44
C TRP A 90 -2.43 8.87 14.52
N LEU A 91 -2.36 7.57 14.21
CA LEU A 91 -3.52 6.67 14.24
C LEU A 91 -4.02 6.46 15.67
N ASP A 92 -3.11 6.24 16.65
CA ASP A 92 -3.45 6.09 18.06
C ASP A 92 -4.14 7.34 18.60
N GLU A 93 -3.64 8.53 18.27
CA GLU A 93 -4.25 9.80 18.66
C GLU A 93 -5.62 9.99 18.00
N THR A 94 -5.72 9.68 16.70
CA THR A 94 -6.95 9.85 15.93
C THR A 94 -8.06 8.94 16.45
N THR A 95 -7.76 7.66 16.69
CA THR A 95 -8.74 6.71 17.27
C THR A 95 -9.16 7.11 18.67
N ALA A 96 -8.21 7.56 19.53
CA ALA A 96 -8.53 8.00 20.88
C ALA A 96 -9.41 9.26 20.88
N MET A 97 -9.17 10.21 19.97
CA MET A 97 -10.00 11.41 19.82
C MET A 97 -11.40 11.06 19.34
N TYR A 98 -11.52 10.18 18.33
CA TYR A 98 -12.80 9.73 17.82
C TYR A 98 -13.62 9.01 18.89
N THR A 99 -13.02 8.07 19.65
CA THR A 99 -13.69 7.39 20.76
C THR A 99 -14.16 8.37 21.85
N LYS A 100 -13.42 9.45 22.10
CA LYS A 100 -13.86 10.47 23.06
C LYS A 100 -15.11 11.21 22.60
N GLU A 101 -15.25 11.46 21.30
CA GLU A 101 -16.41 12.10 20.69
C GLU A 101 -17.56 11.10 20.48
N HIS A 102 -17.25 9.82 20.25
CA HIS A 102 -18.16 8.70 20.01
C HIS A 102 -17.92 7.56 21.03
N PRO A 103 -18.38 7.70 22.29
CA PRO A 103 -18.03 6.77 23.38
C PRO A 103 -18.52 5.34 23.23
N ASN A 104 -19.39 5.08 22.26
CA ASN A 104 -19.84 3.75 21.86
C ASN A 104 -18.91 3.06 20.84
N ILE A 105 -17.95 3.78 20.24
CA ILE A 105 -17.01 3.24 19.27
C ILE A 105 -15.66 2.97 19.92
N GLU A 106 -15.19 1.73 19.80
CA GLU A 106 -13.87 1.26 20.25
C GLU A 106 -13.07 0.75 19.05
N PHE A 107 -11.75 0.85 19.10
CA PHE A 107 -10.86 0.40 18.02
C PHE A 107 -9.91 -0.70 18.46
N GLU A 108 -9.64 -1.61 17.53
CA GLU A 108 -8.48 -2.51 17.57
C GLU A 108 -7.63 -2.24 16.32
N THR A 109 -6.42 -1.71 16.49
CA THR A 109 -5.50 -1.44 15.39
C THR A 109 -4.41 -2.49 15.35
N VAL A 110 -4.18 -3.11 14.20
CA VAL A 110 -3.19 -4.17 14.00
C VAL A 110 -2.22 -3.75 12.92
N LEU A 111 -0.98 -3.42 13.31
CA LEU A 111 0.10 -3.14 12.37
C LEU A 111 0.55 -4.45 11.71
N GLN A 112 0.49 -4.49 10.39
CA GLN A 112 0.94 -5.61 9.57
C GLN A 112 2.41 -5.41 9.12
N SER A 113 3.16 -6.49 8.96
CA SER A 113 4.42 -6.44 8.22
C SER A 113 4.16 -6.45 6.71
N THR A 114 5.11 -5.98 5.92
CA THR A 114 5.03 -5.98 4.44
C THR A 114 4.72 -7.37 3.90
N ASP A 115 5.41 -8.41 4.42
CA ASP A 115 5.25 -9.79 3.97
C ASP A 115 3.90 -10.41 4.37
N SER A 116 3.27 -9.91 5.44
CA SER A 116 2.02 -10.47 5.96
C SER A 116 0.77 -9.76 5.43
N LEU A 117 0.88 -8.50 5.01
CA LEU A 117 -0.26 -7.65 4.66
C LEU A 117 -1.20 -8.33 3.65
N ILE A 118 -0.68 -8.75 2.51
CA ILE A 118 -1.47 -9.38 1.44
C ILE A 118 -1.93 -10.78 1.82
N PRO A 119 -1.06 -11.73 2.23
CA PRO A 119 -1.50 -13.09 2.55
C PRO A 119 -2.51 -13.14 3.70
N ALA A 120 -2.34 -12.31 4.73
CA ALA A 120 -3.26 -12.24 5.85
C ALA A 120 -4.64 -11.76 5.40
N PHE A 121 -4.68 -10.70 4.58
CA PHE A 121 -5.95 -10.20 4.06
C PHE A 121 -6.63 -11.19 3.12
N GLN A 122 -5.89 -11.88 2.24
CA GLN A 122 -6.44 -12.92 1.37
C GLN A 122 -7.08 -14.06 2.19
N ALA A 123 -6.44 -14.48 3.29
CA ALA A 123 -7.01 -15.47 4.19
C ALA A 123 -8.28 -14.96 4.89
N ALA A 124 -8.29 -13.71 5.35
CA ALA A 124 -9.44 -13.03 5.94
C ALA A 124 -10.62 -12.94 4.95
N ALA A 125 -10.35 -12.55 3.71
CA ALA A 125 -11.34 -12.45 2.63
C ALA A 125 -11.96 -13.80 2.29
N ALA A 126 -11.15 -14.87 2.22
CA ALA A 126 -11.64 -16.22 1.99
C ALA A 126 -12.53 -16.72 3.14
N ALA A 127 -12.22 -16.36 4.38
CA ALA A 127 -12.99 -16.70 5.57
C ALA A 127 -14.18 -15.76 5.81
N LYS A 128 -14.22 -14.58 5.15
CA LYS A 128 -15.12 -13.45 5.45
C LYS A 128 -15.08 -13.07 6.93
N GLN A 129 -13.87 -13.03 7.50
CA GLN A 129 -13.60 -12.68 8.88
C GLN A 129 -12.26 -11.93 8.93
N GLY A 130 -12.19 -10.87 9.75
CA GLY A 130 -10.96 -10.08 9.88
C GLY A 130 -11.28 -8.62 10.15
N PRO A 131 -10.55 -7.67 9.54
CA PRO A 131 -10.76 -6.26 9.78
C PRO A 131 -12.05 -5.74 9.18
N ASP A 132 -12.57 -4.65 9.76
CA ASP A 132 -13.60 -3.80 9.16
C ASP A 132 -12.98 -2.82 8.15
N ILE A 133 -11.80 -2.30 8.49
CA ILE A 133 -11.03 -1.36 7.66
C ILE A 133 -9.67 -2.00 7.36
N GLN A 134 -9.32 -2.09 6.08
CA GLN A 134 -8.05 -2.63 5.59
C GLN A 134 -7.29 -1.58 4.83
N TYR A 135 -5.98 -1.46 5.14
CA TYR A 135 -5.04 -0.70 4.33
C TYR A 135 -4.74 -1.42 3.01
N PHE A 136 -4.63 -0.64 1.93
CA PHE A 136 -4.23 -1.11 0.61
C PHE A 136 -3.29 -0.13 -0.09
N TRP A 137 -2.35 -0.68 -0.84
CA TRP A 137 -1.71 0.04 -1.91
C TRP A 137 -2.71 0.35 -3.03
N GLY A 138 -2.35 1.29 -3.95
CA GLY A 138 -3.23 1.73 -5.03
C GLY A 138 -3.47 0.68 -6.13
N GLY A 139 -4.38 1.00 -7.04
CA GLY A 139 -4.62 0.27 -8.28
C GLY A 139 -4.98 -1.20 -8.07
N VAL A 140 -4.28 -2.08 -8.75
CA VAL A 140 -4.52 -3.52 -8.74
C VAL A 140 -4.54 -4.13 -7.34
N TRP A 141 -3.70 -3.66 -6.44
CA TRP A 141 -3.62 -4.13 -5.06
C TRP A 141 -4.92 -3.93 -4.27
N THR A 142 -5.70 -2.90 -4.62
CA THR A 142 -7.08 -2.70 -4.13
C THR A 142 -8.07 -3.48 -5.00
N LEU A 143 -7.98 -3.36 -6.33
CA LEU A 143 -9.03 -3.80 -7.26
C LEU A 143 -9.14 -5.32 -7.38
N GLU A 144 -8.07 -6.10 -7.24
CA GLU A 144 -8.16 -7.56 -7.17
C GLU A 144 -9.06 -8.02 -6.01
N ASN A 145 -9.08 -7.27 -4.90
CA ASN A 145 -9.96 -7.53 -3.77
C ASN A 145 -11.40 -7.06 -4.01
N VAL A 146 -11.59 -6.01 -4.81
CA VAL A 146 -12.92 -5.60 -5.30
C VAL A 146 -13.52 -6.69 -6.20
N TRP A 147 -12.73 -7.22 -7.13
CA TRP A 147 -13.20 -8.24 -8.09
C TRP A 147 -13.56 -9.57 -7.41
N THR A 148 -12.98 -9.87 -6.25
CA THR A 148 -13.35 -11.03 -5.44
C THR A 148 -14.51 -10.76 -4.48
N GLY A 149 -15.04 -9.53 -4.44
CA GLY A 149 -16.14 -9.13 -3.56
C GLY A 149 -15.75 -8.96 -2.10
N ALA A 150 -14.46 -8.71 -1.82
CA ALA A 150 -13.97 -8.51 -0.46
C ALA A 150 -14.23 -7.10 0.09
N LEU A 151 -14.50 -6.11 -0.76
CA LEU A 151 -14.72 -4.72 -0.38
C LEU A 151 -16.14 -4.26 -0.71
N VAL A 152 -16.58 -3.18 -0.07
CA VAL A 152 -17.80 -2.44 -0.43
C VAL A 152 -17.45 -1.10 -1.09
N PRO A 153 -18.28 -0.59 -2.04
CA PRO A 153 -18.09 0.75 -2.56
C PRO A 153 -18.42 1.79 -1.47
N VAL A 154 -17.67 2.87 -1.45
CA VAL A 154 -17.84 3.93 -0.44
C VAL A 154 -18.76 5.07 -0.89
N ASP A 155 -19.28 5.01 -2.13
CA ASP A 155 -20.12 6.08 -2.71
C ASP A 155 -21.40 6.34 -1.93
N ASP A 156 -22.02 5.29 -1.40
CA ASP A 156 -23.25 5.37 -0.63
C ASP A 156 -23.00 5.62 0.88
N LEU A 157 -21.74 5.50 1.33
CA LEU A 157 -21.34 5.64 2.73
C LEU A 157 -20.72 7.00 3.03
N ILE A 158 -20.00 7.58 2.07
CA ILE A 158 -19.28 8.85 2.22
C ILE A 158 -19.90 9.88 1.27
N PRO A 159 -20.30 11.07 1.75
CA PRO A 159 -20.88 12.15 0.94
C PRO A 159 -19.98 12.54 -0.24
N ALA A 160 -20.58 12.90 -1.37
CA ALA A 160 -19.85 13.22 -2.60
C ALA A 160 -18.94 14.46 -2.47
N ASP A 161 -19.39 15.45 -1.71
CA ASP A 161 -18.65 16.67 -1.40
C ASP A 161 -17.39 16.34 -0.55
N GLU A 162 -17.49 15.43 0.40
CA GLU A 162 -16.35 14.94 1.17
C GLU A 162 -15.35 14.19 0.27
N ARG A 163 -15.84 13.25 -0.56
CA ARG A 163 -15.01 12.49 -1.49
C ARG A 163 -14.29 13.35 -2.54
N ALA A 164 -14.81 14.55 -2.82
CA ALA A 164 -14.19 15.49 -3.75
C ALA A 164 -12.86 16.06 -3.24
N HIS A 165 -12.60 16.00 -1.94
CA HIS A 165 -11.34 16.45 -1.34
C HIS A 165 -10.21 15.39 -1.44
N TYR A 166 -10.54 14.14 -1.72
CA TYR A 166 -9.55 13.07 -1.76
C TYR A 166 -8.79 13.06 -3.07
N ILE A 167 -7.46 13.14 -2.99
CA ILE A 167 -6.56 13.15 -4.16
C ILE A 167 -6.29 11.71 -4.61
N ASN A 168 -6.12 11.53 -5.93
CA ASN A 168 -5.72 10.26 -6.57
C ASN A 168 -6.73 9.10 -6.37
N ASN A 169 -8.03 9.40 -6.34
CA ASN A 169 -9.08 8.38 -6.22
C ASN A 169 -9.20 7.45 -7.44
N PHE A 170 -8.63 7.81 -8.60
CA PHE A 170 -8.77 7.02 -9.83
C PHE A 170 -8.19 5.60 -9.70
N GLU A 171 -7.15 5.41 -8.87
CA GLU A 171 -6.55 4.10 -8.60
C GLU A 171 -7.50 3.16 -7.80
N ARG A 172 -8.57 3.69 -7.22
CA ARG A 172 -9.60 2.93 -6.46
C ARG A 172 -10.97 3.00 -7.11
N THR A 173 -11.03 3.51 -8.34
CA THR A 173 -12.28 3.61 -9.10
C THR A 173 -12.41 2.44 -10.08
N TYR A 174 -13.50 1.71 -9.98
CA TYR A 174 -13.84 0.61 -10.86
C TYR A 174 -15.34 0.56 -11.09
N ASP A 175 -15.78 0.36 -12.33
CA ASP A 175 -17.20 0.33 -12.76
C ASP A 175 -17.99 1.56 -12.29
N GLY A 176 -17.37 2.74 -12.37
CA GLY A 176 -17.96 4.03 -11.99
C GLY A 176 -18.17 4.22 -10.49
N LYS A 177 -17.64 3.35 -9.64
CA LYS A 177 -17.73 3.42 -8.18
C LYS A 177 -16.35 3.57 -7.56
N LEU A 178 -16.30 4.24 -6.41
CA LEU A 178 -15.11 4.37 -5.57
C LEU A 178 -15.11 3.25 -4.50
N TRP A 179 -14.03 2.46 -4.43
CA TRP A 179 -13.92 1.27 -3.59
C TRP A 179 -12.97 1.43 -2.41
N GLY A 180 -12.62 2.64 -2.08
CA GLY A 180 -11.75 2.94 -0.95
C GLY A 180 -11.48 4.44 -0.87
N VAL A 181 -10.74 4.83 0.17
CA VAL A 181 -10.38 6.21 0.47
C VAL A 181 -8.87 6.35 0.41
N SER A 182 -8.37 7.32 -0.37
CA SER A 182 -6.94 7.65 -0.40
C SER A 182 -6.53 8.25 0.94
N TRP A 183 -5.33 7.93 1.45
CA TRP A 183 -4.83 8.39 2.75
C TRP A 183 -3.64 9.34 2.61
N TYR A 184 -2.57 8.89 1.97
CA TYR A 184 -1.39 9.72 1.70
C TYR A 184 -0.79 9.40 0.34
N LEU A 185 -0.06 10.37 -0.21
CA LEU A 185 0.66 10.24 -1.48
C LEU A 185 2.03 9.62 -1.23
N SER A 186 2.52 8.90 -2.22
CA SER A 186 3.79 8.20 -2.21
C SER A 186 4.39 8.28 -3.61
N GLY A 187 5.41 9.11 -3.75
CA GLY A 187 6.05 9.38 -5.03
C GLY A 187 7.50 8.90 -5.08
N ASN A 188 8.03 8.70 -6.30
CA ASN A 188 9.36 8.15 -6.52
C ASN A 188 10.33 9.17 -7.13
N PRO A 189 10.92 10.10 -6.34
CA PRO A 189 11.99 10.97 -6.80
C PRO A 189 13.30 10.21 -6.90
N MET A 190 14.23 10.75 -7.69
CA MET A 190 15.64 10.49 -7.47
C MET A 190 16.18 11.48 -6.46
N VAL A 191 16.66 10.97 -5.33
CA VAL A 191 17.22 11.80 -4.24
C VAL A 191 18.73 11.81 -4.35
N PHE A 192 19.36 12.95 -4.12
CA PHE A 192 20.81 13.09 -4.21
C PHE A 192 21.39 13.95 -3.10
N ASN A 193 22.69 13.74 -2.82
CA ASN A 193 23.46 14.51 -1.85
C ASN A 193 24.24 15.63 -2.56
N PRO A 194 23.88 16.93 -2.36
CA PRO A 194 24.53 18.06 -3.01
C PRO A 194 26.03 18.18 -2.71
N SER A 195 26.46 17.80 -1.50
CA SER A 195 27.86 17.86 -1.09
C SER A 195 28.71 16.84 -1.86
N LEU A 196 28.20 15.62 -2.06
CA LEU A 196 28.88 14.57 -2.83
C LEU A 196 28.90 14.90 -4.32
N PHE A 197 27.86 15.57 -4.85
CA PHE A 197 27.86 16.11 -6.22
C PHE A 197 28.99 17.11 -6.40
N THR A 198 29.07 18.09 -5.51
CA THR A 198 30.14 19.10 -5.53
C THR A 198 31.54 18.46 -5.44
N GLN A 199 31.72 17.48 -4.56
CA GLN A 199 32.97 16.72 -4.43
C GLN A 199 33.37 16.04 -5.74
N ALA A 200 32.42 15.54 -6.52
CA ALA A 200 32.65 14.89 -7.81
C ALA A 200 32.73 15.87 -9.00
N GLY A 201 32.66 17.19 -8.75
CA GLY A 201 32.68 18.22 -9.82
C GLY A 201 31.37 18.22 -10.63
N LEU A 202 30.25 17.85 -9.99
CA LEU A 202 28.91 18.02 -10.51
C LEU A 202 28.31 19.31 -9.92
N ASP A 203 27.36 19.92 -10.63
CA ASP A 203 26.64 21.10 -10.16
C ASP A 203 25.31 20.67 -9.50
N PRO A 204 25.13 20.80 -8.18
CA PRO A 204 23.90 20.45 -7.52
C PRO A 204 22.67 21.27 -7.94
N ALA A 205 22.89 22.48 -8.49
CA ALA A 205 21.82 23.33 -9.00
C ALA A 205 21.30 22.88 -10.38
N ASN A 206 22.09 22.07 -11.09
CA ASN A 206 21.77 21.52 -12.39
C ASN A 206 22.01 19.99 -12.40
N PRO A 207 21.22 19.22 -11.68
CA PRO A 207 21.36 17.77 -11.66
C PRO A 207 21.04 17.15 -13.03
N PRO A 208 21.45 15.89 -13.29
CA PRO A 208 21.16 15.18 -14.53
C PRO A 208 19.68 15.19 -14.89
N LYS A 209 19.36 15.47 -16.16
CA LYS A 209 17.99 15.46 -16.71
C LYS A 209 17.79 14.38 -17.78
N THR A 210 18.88 13.94 -18.39
CA THR A 210 18.86 12.89 -19.40
C THR A 210 19.63 11.67 -18.96
N TRP A 211 19.34 10.53 -19.59
CA TRP A 211 20.01 9.27 -19.29
C TRP A 211 21.52 9.31 -19.49
N ASP A 212 21.97 10.02 -20.54
CA ASP A 212 23.41 10.18 -20.81
C ASP A 212 24.07 11.06 -19.76
N GLU A 213 23.40 12.12 -19.29
CA GLU A 213 23.89 12.94 -18.18
C GLU A 213 23.98 12.13 -16.88
N LEU A 214 23.02 11.24 -16.60
CA LEU A 214 23.06 10.37 -15.44
C LEU A 214 24.27 9.41 -15.51
N LYS A 215 24.50 8.76 -16.67
CA LYS A 215 25.68 7.89 -16.86
C LYS A 215 26.99 8.67 -16.72
N ALA A 216 27.04 9.88 -17.24
CA ALA A 216 28.20 10.76 -17.09
C ALA A 216 28.44 11.18 -15.64
N ALA A 217 27.36 11.45 -14.87
CA ALA A 217 27.45 11.73 -13.44
C ALA A 217 27.95 10.50 -12.66
N CYS A 218 27.49 9.28 -12.98
CA CYS A 218 28.04 8.04 -12.43
C CYS A 218 29.55 7.94 -12.64
N GLY A 219 30.03 8.24 -13.84
CA GLY A 219 31.48 8.23 -14.15
C GLY A 219 32.28 9.20 -13.28
N LYS A 220 31.79 10.42 -13.07
CA LYS A 220 32.45 11.45 -12.21
C LYS A 220 32.43 11.03 -10.73
N LEU A 221 31.31 10.51 -10.23
CA LEU A 221 31.18 10.03 -8.86
C LEU A 221 32.14 8.86 -8.60
N ASN A 222 32.18 7.88 -9.50
CA ASN A 222 33.13 6.76 -9.42
C ASN A 222 34.61 7.25 -9.40
N ALA A 223 34.94 8.23 -10.23
CA ALA A 223 36.28 8.83 -10.25
C ALA A 223 36.62 9.54 -8.93
N ALA A 224 35.62 10.08 -8.24
CA ALA A 224 35.77 10.72 -6.92
C ALA A 224 35.75 9.66 -5.75
N GLY A 225 35.62 8.37 -6.06
CA GLY A 225 35.56 7.31 -5.05
C GLY A 225 34.21 7.21 -4.32
N VAL A 226 33.15 7.77 -4.88
CA VAL A 226 31.78 7.77 -4.32
C VAL A 226 30.92 6.80 -5.11
N THR A 227 30.19 5.93 -4.44
CA THR A 227 29.15 5.10 -5.09
C THR A 227 28.10 6.00 -5.71
N PRO A 228 27.78 5.90 -7.01
CA PRO A 228 26.84 6.82 -7.63
C PRO A 228 25.40 6.64 -7.12
N ILE A 229 24.85 5.44 -7.16
CA ILE A 229 23.46 5.14 -6.80
C ILE A 229 23.43 4.00 -5.76
N ALA A 230 22.73 4.23 -4.66
CA ALA A 230 22.44 3.21 -3.67
C ALA A 230 21.20 2.40 -4.08
N GLY A 231 21.19 1.11 -3.75
CA GLY A 231 20.02 0.23 -3.89
C GLY A 231 20.19 -1.09 -3.15
N GLY A 232 19.09 -1.79 -2.97
CA GLY A 232 19.03 -3.12 -2.39
C GLY A 232 17.89 -3.91 -3.02
N LEU A 233 18.20 -5.10 -3.55
CA LEU A 233 17.28 -5.94 -4.32
C LEU A 233 16.98 -7.28 -3.65
N LYS A 234 17.51 -7.54 -2.45
CA LYS A 234 17.36 -8.83 -1.78
C LYS A 234 15.88 -9.21 -1.57
N ASP A 235 15.03 -8.23 -1.25
CA ASP A 235 13.60 -8.44 -1.06
C ASP A 235 12.83 -8.53 -2.38
N GLY A 236 13.43 -8.11 -3.50
CA GLY A 236 12.84 -8.14 -4.83
C GLY A 236 11.93 -6.95 -5.16
N TRP A 237 11.08 -6.50 -4.24
CA TRP A 237 10.02 -5.51 -4.51
C TRP A 237 10.51 -4.15 -5.03
N PHE A 238 11.74 -3.75 -4.72
CA PHE A 238 12.34 -2.56 -5.32
C PHE A 238 12.43 -2.64 -6.86
N GLY A 239 12.42 -3.88 -7.41
CA GLY A 239 12.32 -4.10 -8.86
C GLY A 239 11.02 -3.59 -9.47
N GLY A 240 9.91 -3.62 -8.75
CA GLY A 240 8.63 -3.04 -9.16
C GLY A 240 8.69 -1.51 -9.25
N TRP A 241 9.35 -0.84 -8.30
CA TRP A 241 9.58 0.60 -8.41
C TRP A 241 10.45 0.97 -9.60
N LEU A 242 11.55 0.23 -9.83
CA LEU A 242 12.41 0.46 -11.00
C LEU A 242 11.64 0.25 -12.31
N PHE A 243 10.74 -0.75 -12.37
CA PHE A 243 9.82 -0.93 -13.47
C PHE A 243 8.90 0.29 -13.63
N SER A 244 8.21 0.72 -12.58
CA SER A 244 7.30 1.87 -12.65
C SER A 244 8.01 3.16 -13.07
N ILE A 245 9.22 3.40 -12.55
CA ILE A 245 10.01 4.60 -12.83
C ILE A 245 10.56 4.60 -14.26
N LEU A 246 11.08 3.47 -14.73
CA LEU A 246 11.76 3.37 -16.03
C LEU A 246 10.79 2.92 -17.13
N GLY A 247 10.00 1.88 -16.89
CA GLY A 247 9.12 1.28 -17.90
C GLY A 247 8.06 2.23 -18.47
N ARG A 248 7.70 3.27 -17.73
CA ARG A 248 6.71 4.27 -18.16
C ARG A 248 7.21 5.26 -19.23
N GLN A 249 8.51 5.50 -19.28
CA GLN A 249 9.05 6.59 -20.10
C GLN A 249 8.77 6.48 -21.61
N PRO A 250 8.67 5.30 -22.23
CA PRO A 250 8.26 5.16 -23.62
C PRO A 250 6.73 5.23 -23.85
N LEU A 251 5.91 5.37 -22.82
CA LEU A 251 4.47 5.23 -22.90
C LEU A 251 3.74 6.56 -22.97
N ASP A 252 2.54 6.52 -23.54
CA ASP A 252 1.64 7.67 -23.58
C ASP A 252 0.58 7.63 -22.47
N SER A 253 0.29 6.46 -21.91
CA SER A 253 -0.61 6.27 -20.77
C SER A 253 -0.39 4.91 -20.10
N GLU A 254 -0.94 4.72 -18.88
CA GLU A 254 -1.01 3.44 -18.17
C GLU A 254 -1.76 2.36 -18.97
N LYS A 255 -2.71 2.76 -19.82
CA LYS A 255 -3.48 1.85 -20.70
C LYS A 255 -2.60 1.08 -21.68
N ASP A 256 -1.45 1.60 -22.02
CA ASP A 256 -0.47 0.86 -22.84
C ASP A 256 -0.06 -0.43 -22.14
N PHE A 257 0.29 -0.41 -20.83
CA PHE A 257 0.60 -1.64 -20.08
C PHE A 257 -0.62 -2.53 -19.84
N MET A 258 -1.77 -1.94 -19.56
CA MET A 258 -3.00 -2.70 -19.43
C MET A 258 -3.30 -3.47 -20.73
N SER A 259 -3.01 -2.86 -21.90
CA SER A 259 -3.15 -3.51 -23.21
C SER A 259 -2.24 -4.73 -23.34
N ALA A 260 -1.00 -4.65 -22.86
CA ALA A 260 -0.08 -5.79 -22.85
C ALA A 260 -0.55 -6.88 -21.88
N SER A 261 -1.07 -6.49 -20.71
CA SER A 261 -1.61 -7.44 -19.72
C SER A 261 -2.77 -8.27 -20.28
N VAL A 262 -3.68 -7.66 -21.04
CA VAL A 262 -4.81 -8.38 -21.66
C VAL A 262 -4.51 -9.01 -23.03
N GLY A 263 -3.29 -8.85 -23.56
CA GLY A 263 -2.81 -9.54 -24.76
C GLY A 263 -3.06 -8.84 -26.09
N THR A 264 -3.44 -7.56 -26.08
CA THR A 264 -3.52 -6.72 -27.30
C THR A 264 -2.17 -6.17 -27.74
N ALA A 265 -1.16 -6.21 -26.85
CA ALA A 265 0.26 -5.98 -27.09
C ALA A 265 1.08 -7.06 -26.36
N LYS A 266 2.41 -7.03 -26.45
CA LYS A 266 3.30 -8.01 -25.82
C LYS A 266 4.35 -7.32 -24.95
N PHE A 267 4.71 -7.92 -23.83
CA PHE A 267 5.81 -7.43 -22.99
C PHE A 267 7.18 -7.52 -23.65
N THR A 268 7.29 -8.26 -24.76
CA THR A 268 8.48 -8.29 -25.63
C THR A 268 8.53 -7.16 -26.68
N ASP A 269 7.47 -6.37 -26.82
CA ASP A 269 7.50 -5.22 -27.72
C ASP A 269 8.48 -4.17 -27.18
N PRO A 270 9.25 -3.48 -28.07
CA PRO A 270 10.33 -2.59 -27.62
C PRO A 270 9.93 -1.57 -26.55
N LYS A 271 8.75 -0.95 -26.68
CA LYS A 271 8.30 0.06 -25.70
C LYS A 271 8.06 -0.50 -24.29
N PHE A 272 7.83 -1.82 -24.13
CA PHE A 272 7.66 -2.46 -22.83
C PHE A 272 8.92 -3.17 -22.32
N ALA A 273 9.83 -3.53 -23.25
CA ALA A 273 11.06 -4.26 -22.93
C ALA A 273 12.26 -3.34 -22.67
N GLU A 274 12.25 -2.10 -23.20
CA GLU A 274 13.43 -1.21 -23.22
C GLU A 274 13.98 -0.89 -21.84
N TRP A 275 13.14 -0.77 -20.81
CA TRP A 275 13.59 -0.42 -19.48
C TRP A 275 14.60 -1.44 -18.88
N TRP A 276 14.49 -2.71 -19.24
CA TRP A 276 15.48 -3.72 -18.89
C TRP A 276 16.87 -3.38 -19.42
N SER A 277 16.93 -2.95 -20.68
CA SER A 277 18.19 -2.53 -21.31
C SER A 277 18.74 -1.26 -20.66
N ARG A 278 17.87 -0.33 -20.28
CA ARG A 278 18.28 0.90 -19.60
C ARG A 278 18.83 0.62 -18.21
N LEU A 279 18.21 -0.31 -17.47
CA LEU A 279 18.72 -0.74 -16.18
C LEU A 279 20.09 -1.43 -16.32
N ASP A 280 20.26 -2.28 -17.34
CA ASP A 280 21.55 -2.94 -17.64
C ASP A 280 22.64 -1.94 -18.04
N GLU A 281 22.30 -0.85 -18.76
CA GLU A 281 23.23 0.25 -19.04
C GLU A 281 23.78 0.90 -17.76
N LEU A 282 22.93 1.18 -16.76
CA LEU A 282 23.39 1.73 -15.47
C LEU A 282 24.28 0.73 -14.71
N LYS A 283 23.97 -0.56 -14.78
CA LYS A 283 24.80 -1.61 -14.22
C LYS A 283 26.16 -1.65 -14.92
N ALA A 284 26.20 -1.65 -16.27
CA ALA A 284 27.42 -1.65 -17.06
C ALA A 284 28.28 -0.41 -16.83
N ALA A 285 27.64 0.75 -16.57
CA ALA A 285 28.33 2.00 -16.21
C ALA A 285 28.81 2.05 -14.75
N ASN A 286 28.69 0.97 -14.00
CA ASN A 286 28.99 0.89 -12.55
C ASN A 286 28.28 1.97 -11.73
N CYS A 287 27.03 2.27 -12.04
CA CYS A 287 26.25 3.27 -11.32
C CYS A 287 25.82 2.78 -9.91
N TRP A 288 25.70 1.48 -9.70
CA TRP A 288 25.13 0.90 -8.49
C TRP A 288 26.21 0.42 -7.50
N ASN A 289 25.83 0.30 -6.21
CA ASN A 289 26.64 -0.41 -5.24
C ASN A 289 26.79 -1.89 -5.65
N LYS A 290 27.99 -2.45 -5.41
CA LYS A 290 28.36 -3.80 -5.90
C LYS A 290 27.56 -4.94 -5.25
N ASP A 291 27.06 -4.72 -4.05
CA ASP A 291 26.36 -5.68 -3.20
C ASP A 291 24.82 -5.54 -3.27
N ILE A 292 24.30 -4.87 -4.31
CA ILE A 292 22.87 -4.55 -4.45
C ILE A 292 21.94 -5.76 -4.28
N ASN A 293 22.31 -6.94 -4.78
CA ASN A 293 21.53 -8.18 -4.62
C ASN A 293 21.62 -8.80 -3.21
N SER A 294 22.56 -8.35 -2.39
CA SER A 294 22.78 -8.89 -1.04
C SER A 294 22.15 -8.02 0.04
N LEU A 295 21.87 -6.78 -0.28
CA LEU A 295 21.22 -5.81 0.61
C LEU A 295 19.72 -5.79 0.35
N ASP A 296 18.93 -5.71 1.42
CA ASP A 296 17.54 -5.27 1.32
C ASP A 296 17.50 -3.74 1.03
N TYR A 297 16.32 -3.23 0.68
CA TYR A 297 16.18 -1.83 0.29
C TYR A 297 16.54 -0.88 1.46
N GLN A 298 16.22 -1.23 2.70
CA GLN A 298 16.56 -0.42 3.88
C GLN A 298 18.07 -0.33 4.07
N GLN A 299 18.79 -1.44 3.90
CA GLN A 299 20.26 -1.46 3.91
C GLN A 299 20.84 -0.64 2.75
N GLY A 300 20.19 -0.65 1.58
CA GLY A 300 20.52 0.23 0.46
C GLY A 300 20.35 1.72 0.82
N GLN A 301 19.26 2.10 1.47
CA GLN A 301 19.04 3.46 2.00
C GLN A 301 20.14 3.90 2.95
N ASP A 302 20.61 2.99 3.82
CA ASP A 302 21.70 3.27 4.76
C ASP A 302 22.98 3.74 4.05
N LEU A 303 23.27 3.24 2.84
CA LEU A 303 24.41 3.71 2.07
C LEU A 303 24.28 5.20 1.68
N PHE A 304 23.09 5.62 1.32
CA PHE A 304 22.79 7.02 1.01
C PHE A 304 22.84 7.89 2.28
N VAL A 305 22.13 7.51 3.32
CA VAL A 305 22.05 8.24 4.60
C VAL A 305 23.42 8.35 5.29
N GLN A 306 24.31 7.36 5.13
CA GLN A 306 25.67 7.41 5.64
C GLN A 306 26.64 8.18 4.74
N GLY A 307 26.18 8.77 3.62
CA GLY A 307 27.02 9.50 2.69
C GLY A 307 28.02 8.62 1.90
N LYS A 308 27.73 7.32 1.80
CA LYS A 308 28.54 6.35 1.02
C LYS A 308 28.11 6.31 -0.44
N ALA A 309 26.89 6.70 -0.74
CA ALA A 309 26.35 6.84 -2.08
C ALA A 309 25.78 8.24 -2.30
N ALA A 310 25.90 8.74 -3.54
CA ALA A 310 25.52 10.10 -3.89
C ALA A 310 24.03 10.23 -4.23
N MET A 311 23.41 9.19 -4.74
CA MET A 311 22.03 9.17 -5.20
C MET A 311 21.30 7.90 -4.73
N ILE A 312 19.98 7.96 -4.73
CA ILE A 312 19.09 6.81 -4.56
C ILE A 312 17.81 7.04 -5.35
N PHE A 313 17.26 5.98 -6.00
CA PHE A 313 15.86 5.97 -6.40
C PHE A 313 15.03 5.80 -5.13
N GLY A 314 14.41 6.90 -4.69
CA GLY A 314 13.78 7.01 -3.40
C GLY A 314 12.27 6.87 -3.45
N ASN A 315 11.70 7.03 -2.28
CA ASN A 315 10.30 7.33 -2.08
C ASN A 315 10.23 8.57 -1.20
N ASP A 316 9.38 9.52 -1.54
CA ASP A 316 9.29 10.81 -0.86
C ASP A 316 8.80 10.71 0.58
N THR A 317 8.12 9.63 0.93
CA THR A 317 7.67 9.34 2.28
C THR A 317 8.84 9.15 3.27
N PHE A 318 10.03 8.75 2.80
CA PHE A 318 11.23 8.60 3.63
C PHE A 318 12.00 9.90 3.88
N LEU A 319 11.72 10.97 3.12
CA LEU A 319 12.55 12.17 3.10
C LEU A 319 12.72 12.79 4.48
N LYS A 320 11.64 12.89 5.26
CA LYS A 320 11.73 13.43 6.63
C LYS A 320 12.63 12.57 7.53
N GLY A 321 12.46 11.26 7.51
CA GLY A 321 13.28 10.32 8.31
C GLY A 321 14.76 10.39 7.93
N TRP A 322 15.06 10.51 6.64
CA TRP A 322 16.45 10.71 6.18
C TRP A 322 16.99 12.07 6.62
N ALA A 323 16.20 13.14 6.47
CA ALA A 323 16.60 14.48 6.87
C ALA A 323 16.84 14.62 8.38
N ASP A 324 16.08 13.91 9.21
CA ASP A 324 16.30 13.85 10.66
C ASP A 324 17.69 13.27 11.00
N THR A 325 18.27 12.48 10.10
CA THR A 325 19.61 11.88 10.26
C THR A 325 20.73 12.71 9.60
N ILE A 326 20.55 13.15 8.34
CA ILE A 326 21.62 13.79 7.58
C ILE A 326 21.44 15.30 7.42
N GLY A 327 20.29 15.86 7.78
CA GLY A 327 19.92 17.27 7.57
C GLY A 327 19.43 17.54 6.14
N TRP A 328 18.47 18.47 6.04
CA TRP A 328 17.87 18.87 4.76
C TRP A 328 18.90 19.45 3.77
N ASP A 329 19.95 20.11 4.25
CA ASP A 329 21.01 20.69 3.40
C ASP A 329 21.86 19.62 2.67
N ASN A 330 21.85 18.39 3.15
CA ASN A 330 22.57 17.26 2.53
C ASN A 330 21.68 16.40 1.62
N MET A 331 20.45 16.86 1.35
CA MET A 331 19.50 16.13 0.53
C MET A 331 18.74 17.06 -0.40
N SER A 332 18.65 16.66 -1.66
CA SER A 332 17.84 17.33 -2.68
C SER A 332 17.16 16.30 -3.56
N VAL A 333 16.16 16.72 -4.30
CA VAL A 333 15.38 15.82 -5.18
C VAL A 333 15.47 16.28 -6.64
N MET A 334 15.40 15.32 -7.53
CA MET A 334 15.23 15.53 -8.98
C MET A 334 14.26 14.50 -9.53
N LYS A 335 13.59 14.85 -10.63
CA LYS A 335 12.87 13.83 -11.40
C LYS A 335 13.87 12.83 -11.97
N VAL A 336 13.44 11.61 -12.21
CA VAL A 336 14.31 10.59 -12.80
C VAL A 336 14.72 11.03 -14.21
N PRO A 337 16.02 11.02 -14.55
CA PRO A 337 16.49 11.40 -15.89
C PRO A 337 15.86 10.55 -16.98
N THR A 338 15.45 11.19 -18.09
CA THR A 338 14.68 10.53 -19.15
C THR A 338 15.59 9.90 -20.20
N TYR A 339 15.14 8.75 -20.73
CA TYR A 339 15.75 8.06 -21.89
C TYR A 339 14.81 7.95 -23.08
N ALA A 340 13.53 8.24 -22.88
CA ALA A 340 12.48 8.17 -23.90
C ALA A 340 11.63 9.44 -23.88
N SER A 341 10.69 9.55 -24.80
CA SER A 341 9.87 10.74 -25.02
C SER A 341 8.38 10.43 -25.13
N GLY A 342 7.89 9.36 -24.49
CA GLY A 342 6.47 9.12 -24.30
C GLY A 342 5.83 10.23 -23.45
N GLN A 343 4.52 10.34 -23.47
CA GLN A 343 3.82 11.38 -22.69
C GLN A 343 4.08 11.24 -21.18
N LEU A 344 4.29 10.00 -20.71
CA LEU A 344 4.60 9.74 -19.29
C LEU A 344 6.07 9.95 -18.91
N ALA A 345 6.98 10.27 -19.87
CA ALA A 345 8.41 10.30 -19.59
C ALA A 345 8.80 11.31 -18.50
N ASP A 346 8.18 12.47 -18.53
CA ASP A 346 8.53 13.63 -17.70
C ASP A 346 7.61 13.81 -16.47
N ASP A 347 6.58 12.95 -16.32
CA ASP A 347 5.71 12.99 -15.15
C ASP A 347 6.45 12.50 -13.91
N TYR A 348 5.98 12.90 -12.76
CA TYR A 348 6.41 12.37 -11.47
C TYR A 348 5.59 11.12 -11.11
N VAL A 349 6.25 10.01 -10.82
CA VAL A 349 5.56 8.76 -10.41
C VAL A 349 4.95 8.94 -9.05
N VAL A 350 3.64 8.81 -8.94
CA VAL A 350 2.90 8.94 -7.67
C VAL A 350 1.81 7.88 -7.59
N THR A 351 1.64 7.33 -6.42
CA THR A 351 0.46 6.55 -6.02
C THR A 351 -0.16 7.14 -4.76
N ALA A 352 -1.39 6.76 -4.44
CA ALA A 352 -1.98 7.02 -3.15
C ALA A 352 -2.14 5.73 -2.35
N GLN A 353 -1.67 5.73 -1.14
CA GLN A 353 -1.98 4.70 -0.16
C GLN A 353 -3.40 4.94 0.38
N GLY A 354 -4.09 3.90 0.86
CA GLY A 354 -5.45 4.14 1.31
C GLY A 354 -6.13 2.99 2.01
N TRP A 355 -7.43 3.13 2.18
CA TRP A 355 -8.27 2.29 3.00
C TRP A 355 -9.43 1.71 2.22
N GLY A 356 -9.79 0.46 2.48
CA GLY A 356 -11.01 -0.17 2.02
C GLY A 356 -11.85 -0.64 3.20
N ILE A 357 -13.17 -0.63 3.05
CA ILE A 357 -14.13 -1.19 4.01
C ILE A 357 -14.48 -2.59 3.51
N THR A 358 -14.38 -3.58 4.40
CA THR A 358 -14.59 -4.97 4.03
C THR A 358 -16.08 -5.31 3.89
N SER A 359 -16.38 -6.22 2.97
CA SER A 359 -17.77 -6.63 2.70
C SER A 359 -18.42 -7.46 3.80
N TRP A 360 -17.64 -7.89 4.80
CA TRP A 360 -18.12 -8.62 5.98
C TRP A 360 -18.18 -7.77 7.24
N SER A 361 -17.82 -6.47 7.16
CA SER A 361 -18.00 -5.56 8.29
C SER A 361 -19.48 -5.48 8.68
N GLU A 362 -19.77 -5.63 9.96
CA GLU A 362 -21.11 -5.42 10.53
C GLU A 362 -21.42 -3.92 10.70
N TYR A 363 -20.39 -3.05 10.59
CA TYR A 363 -20.46 -1.62 10.87
C TYR A 363 -19.88 -0.77 9.73
N PRO A 364 -20.32 -0.95 8.46
CA PRO A 364 -19.70 -0.26 7.32
C PRO A 364 -19.90 1.27 7.35
N GLN A 365 -20.99 1.78 7.94
CA GLN A 365 -21.22 3.21 8.05
C GLN A 365 -20.30 3.82 9.12
N GLU A 366 -20.17 3.19 10.27
CA GLU A 366 -19.26 3.65 11.34
C GLU A 366 -17.80 3.60 10.89
N ALA A 367 -17.43 2.61 10.08
CA ALA A 367 -16.13 2.54 9.44
C ALA A 367 -15.92 3.72 8.46
N ALA A 368 -16.92 4.04 7.65
CA ALA A 368 -16.88 5.17 6.72
C ALA A 368 -16.82 6.51 7.45
N ASP A 369 -17.60 6.69 8.51
CA ASP A 369 -17.60 7.91 9.34
C ASP A 369 -16.23 8.13 9.98
N PHE A 370 -15.57 7.05 10.43
CA PHE A 370 -14.21 7.15 10.93
C PHE A 370 -13.20 7.52 9.83
N LEU A 371 -13.32 6.97 8.62
CA LEU A 371 -12.48 7.36 7.47
C LEU A 371 -12.67 8.84 7.14
N VAL A 372 -13.89 9.36 7.17
CA VAL A 372 -14.18 10.80 7.00
C VAL A 372 -13.51 11.62 8.12
N TYR A 373 -13.57 11.14 9.37
CA TYR A 373 -12.91 11.82 10.49
C TYR A 373 -11.38 11.92 10.32
N MET A 374 -10.75 10.86 9.81
CA MET A 374 -9.31 10.85 9.48
C MET A 374 -8.94 11.96 8.48
N HIS A 375 -9.88 12.37 7.64
CA HIS A 375 -9.74 13.41 6.62
C HIS A 375 -10.20 14.81 7.07
N THR A 376 -10.60 14.99 8.33
CA THR A 376 -10.84 16.36 8.82
C THR A 376 -9.56 17.21 8.74
N PRO A 377 -9.64 18.52 8.48
CA PRO A 377 -8.46 19.38 8.33
C PRO A 377 -7.47 19.26 9.50
N ASP A 378 -7.97 19.10 10.73
CA ASP A 378 -7.11 18.90 11.89
C ASP A 378 -6.30 17.59 11.84
N ARG A 379 -6.91 16.50 11.35
CA ARG A 379 -6.24 15.19 11.24
C ARG A 379 -5.30 15.15 10.05
N VAL A 380 -5.69 15.74 8.92
CA VAL A 380 -4.83 15.93 7.73
C VAL A 380 -3.56 16.72 8.09
N ASN A 381 -3.72 17.84 8.79
CA ASN A 381 -2.60 18.65 9.23
C ASN A 381 -1.73 17.95 10.30
N ALA A 382 -2.34 17.20 11.22
CA ALA A 382 -1.62 16.40 12.20
C ALA A 382 -0.82 15.28 11.54
N TRP A 383 -1.37 14.60 10.52
CA TRP A 383 -0.65 13.62 9.71
C TRP A 383 0.67 14.19 9.17
N PHE A 384 0.58 15.31 8.44
CA PHE A 384 1.78 15.96 7.88
C PHE A 384 2.79 16.38 8.97
N LYS A 385 2.32 16.93 10.09
CA LYS A 385 3.20 17.32 11.20
C LYS A 385 3.97 16.14 11.81
N TYR A 386 3.33 14.96 11.92
CA TYR A 386 3.99 13.79 12.49
C TYR A 386 4.93 13.11 11.51
N THR A 387 4.51 12.94 10.27
CA THR A 387 5.19 12.11 9.28
C THR A 387 6.05 12.90 8.29
N GLY A 388 5.67 14.14 7.98
CA GLY A 388 6.22 14.91 6.86
C GLY A 388 5.76 14.40 5.48
N VAL A 389 4.85 13.45 5.44
CA VAL A 389 4.31 12.84 4.21
C VAL A 389 3.08 13.61 3.75
N ILE A 390 2.98 13.86 2.45
CA ILE A 390 1.86 14.60 1.86
C ILE A 390 0.58 13.75 1.98
N PRO A 391 -0.47 14.25 2.66
CA PRO A 391 -1.75 13.54 2.70
C PRO A 391 -2.43 13.56 1.33
N ALA A 392 -3.20 12.54 1.02
CA ALA A 392 -4.00 12.49 -0.20
C ALA A 392 -5.32 13.28 -0.04
N ASP A 393 -5.22 14.53 0.42
CA ASP A 393 -6.34 15.41 0.72
C ASP A 393 -5.97 16.88 0.43
N ASP A 394 -6.83 17.59 -0.29
CA ASP A 394 -6.57 18.97 -0.74
C ASP A 394 -6.73 20.01 0.39
N ARG A 395 -7.15 19.61 1.59
CA ARG A 395 -7.33 20.49 2.76
C ARG A 395 -6.09 20.62 3.62
N LEU A 396 -4.93 20.11 3.18
CA LEU A 396 -3.65 20.35 3.85
C LEU A 396 -3.36 21.86 3.90
N ASP A 397 -3.07 22.38 5.09
CA ASP A 397 -2.50 23.72 5.25
C ASP A 397 -1.07 23.74 4.72
N THR A 398 -0.90 24.19 3.49
CA THR A 398 0.42 24.21 2.80
C THR A 398 1.43 25.13 3.45
N SER A 399 1.02 26.02 4.38
CA SER A 399 1.95 26.83 5.18
C SER A 399 2.80 25.98 6.13
N LEU A 400 2.39 24.76 6.43
CA LEU A 400 3.13 23.77 7.22
C LEU A 400 4.33 23.18 6.47
N ILE A 401 4.33 23.26 5.13
CA ILE A 401 5.42 22.76 4.30
C ILE A 401 6.53 23.82 4.26
N GLU A 402 7.42 23.82 5.23
CA GLU A 402 8.48 24.83 5.33
C GLU A 402 9.70 24.50 4.47
N GLN A 403 10.04 23.21 4.33
CA GLN A 403 11.23 22.74 3.65
C GLN A 403 11.12 22.87 2.12
N PRO A 404 12.11 23.50 1.42
CA PRO A 404 12.07 23.64 -0.03
C PRO A 404 11.92 22.32 -0.78
N THR A 405 12.60 21.27 -0.31
CA THR A 405 12.51 19.92 -0.89
C THR A 405 11.09 19.37 -0.80
N LEU A 406 10.41 19.50 0.35
CA LEU A 406 9.02 19.05 0.49
C LEU A 406 8.04 19.93 -0.30
N LYS A 407 8.31 21.24 -0.48
CA LYS A 407 7.51 22.09 -1.37
C LYS A 407 7.61 21.60 -2.82
N GLN A 408 8.80 21.21 -3.24
CA GLN A 408 9.01 20.68 -4.59
C GLN A 408 8.27 19.33 -4.78
N ILE A 409 8.30 18.45 -3.79
CA ILE A 409 7.53 17.19 -3.80
C ILE A 409 6.03 17.50 -3.86
N TYR A 410 5.51 18.35 -2.99
CA TYR A 410 4.10 18.73 -3.00
C TYR A 410 3.65 19.29 -4.37
N ASP A 411 4.47 20.13 -5.00
CA ASP A 411 4.20 20.65 -6.33
C ASP A 411 4.14 19.52 -7.37
N TRP A 412 5.08 18.57 -7.32
CA TRP A 412 5.07 17.43 -8.24
C TRP A 412 3.87 16.49 -8.01
N ASP A 413 3.57 16.15 -6.76
CA ASP A 413 2.44 15.30 -6.38
C ASP A 413 1.09 15.86 -6.86
N THR A 414 0.96 17.19 -6.89
CA THR A 414 -0.32 17.85 -7.16
C THR A 414 -0.45 18.43 -8.57
N THR A 415 0.66 18.64 -9.31
CA THR A 415 0.62 19.30 -10.62
C THR A 415 1.13 18.46 -11.78
N VAL A 416 2.06 17.51 -11.54
CA VAL A 416 2.70 16.71 -12.58
C VAL A 416 2.73 15.21 -12.22
N ALA A 417 1.84 14.79 -11.35
CA ALA A 417 1.68 13.40 -10.96
C ALA A 417 1.29 12.53 -12.17
N GLY A 418 1.98 11.41 -12.30
CA GLY A 418 1.67 10.39 -13.28
C GLY A 418 1.60 9.00 -12.62
N PRO A 419 1.00 8.01 -13.30
CA PRO A 419 0.68 6.73 -12.69
C PRO A 419 1.91 5.95 -12.22
N ASN A 420 1.79 5.26 -11.11
CA ASN A 420 2.71 4.21 -10.69
C ASN A 420 2.33 2.91 -11.43
N LEU A 421 3.14 2.48 -12.41
CA LEU A 421 2.74 1.41 -13.33
C LEU A 421 2.53 0.04 -12.68
N GLU A 422 3.20 -0.28 -11.58
CA GLU A 422 2.95 -1.53 -10.86
C GLU A 422 1.50 -1.64 -10.38
N ASN A 423 0.81 -0.52 -10.24
CA ASN A 423 -0.60 -0.47 -9.88
C ASN A 423 -1.55 -0.80 -11.05
N PHE A 424 -1.04 -0.87 -12.29
CA PHE A 424 -1.82 -1.07 -13.52
C PHE A 424 -1.46 -2.37 -14.25
N ILE A 425 -0.78 -3.28 -13.59
CA ILE A 425 -0.47 -4.63 -14.08
C ILE A 425 -1.01 -5.67 -13.08
N PRO A 426 -1.29 -6.92 -13.52
CA PRO A 426 -1.60 -7.99 -12.58
C PRO A 426 -0.48 -8.18 -11.55
N SER A 427 -0.81 -8.27 -10.25
CA SER A 427 0.16 -8.41 -9.17
C SER A 427 1.18 -9.54 -9.40
N ILE A 428 0.73 -10.65 -9.99
CA ILE A 428 1.59 -11.79 -10.34
C ILE A 428 2.70 -11.44 -11.33
N LEU A 429 2.48 -10.47 -12.25
CA LEU A 429 3.52 -10.05 -13.19
C LEU A 429 4.64 -9.33 -12.44
N ASP A 430 4.28 -8.48 -11.50
CA ASP A 430 5.26 -7.76 -10.69
C ASP A 430 6.07 -8.74 -9.82
N GLU A 431 5.40 -9.60 -9.09
CA GLU A 431 6.03 -10.59 -8.22
C GLU A 431 6.93 -11.58 -8.97
N GLN A 432 6.48 -12.15 -10.09
CA GLN A 432 7.17 -13.25 -10.80
C GLN A 432 8.08 -12.79 -11.93
N ALA A 433 7.94 -11.55 -12.42
CA ALA A 433 8.79 -11.05 -13.49
C ALA A 433 9.66 -9.88 -13.03
N ASN A 434 9.09 -8.79 -12.50
CA ASN A 434 9.87 -7.58 -12.19
C ASN A 434 10.77 -7.78 -10.96
N PHE A 435 10.26 -8.31 -9.85
CA PHE A 435 11.03 -8.51 -8.62
C PHE A 435 12.20 -9.49 -8.85
N ALA A 436 11.89 -10.69 -9.29
CA ALA A 436 12.92 -11.69 -9.56
C ALA A 436 13.81 -11.32 -10.75
N GLY A 437 13.23 -10.68 -11.77
CA GLY A 437 13.94 -10.28 -12.98
C GLY A 437 15.05 -9.28 -12.71
N THR A 438 14.83 -8.29 -11.87
CA THR A 438 15.88 -7.32 -11.52
C THR A 438 17.05 -7.98 -10.81
N GLN A 439 16.80 -8.90 -9.88
CA GLN A 439 17.85 -9.68 -9.23
C GLN A 439 18.68 -10.49 -10.25
N LEU A 440 17.99 -11.17 -11.20
CA LEU A 440 18.62 -11.95 -12.27
C LEU A 440 19.41 -11.09 -13.26
N LEU A 441 18.95 -9.87 -13.53
CA LEU A 441 19.72 -8.90 -14.33
C LEU A 441 21.02 -8.53 -13.62
N PHE A 442 20.93 -8.16 -12.34
CA PHE A 442 22.12 -7.71 -11.59
C PHE A 442 23.12 -8.84 -11.31
N SER A 443 22.68 -10.09 -11.11
CA SER A 443 23.57 -11.25 -11.02
C SER A 443 24.23 -11.60 -12.38
N GLY A 444 23.64 -11.18 -13.49
CA GLY A 444 24.09 -11.53 -14.84
C GLY A 444 23.56 -12.87 -15.33
N ASP A 445 22.60 -13.47 -14.62
CA ASP A 445 22.01 -14.75 -14.98
C ASP A 445 21.03 -14.65 -16.14
N LYS A 446 20.48 -13.46 -16.39
CA LYS A 446 19.56 -13.17 -17.47
C LYS A 446 19.92 -11.87 -18.20
N THR A 447 19.70 -11.89 -19.50
CA THR A 447 19.79 -10.72 -20.36
C THR A 447 18.47 -9.94 -20.36
N PRO A 448 18.46 -8.63 -20.72
CA PRO A 448 17.24 -7.85 -20.93
C PRO A 448 16.18 -8.54 -21.81
N GLN A 449 16.61 -9.18 -22.89
CA GLN A 449 15.73 -9.92 -23.80
C GLN A 449 15.05 -11.11 -23.11
N GLU A 450 15.81 -11.94 -22.38
CA GLU A 450 15.28 -13.09 -21.66
C GLU A 450 14.32 -12.67 -20.54
N LEU A 451 14.50 -11.48 -19.94
CA LEU A 451 13.59 -10.94 -18.93
C LEU A 451 12.27 -10.46 -19.53
N ALA A 452 12.31 -9.82 -20.70
CA ALA A 452 11.11 -9.45 -21.43
C ALA A 452 10.31 -10.70 -21.88
N GLU A 453 11.01 -11.74 -22.33
CA GLU A 453 10.40 -13.04 -22.68
C GLU A 453 9.78 -13.72 -21.45
N ASN A 454 10.44 -13.64 -20.29
CA ASN A 454 9.89 -14.13 -19.02
C ASN A 454 8.62 -13.39 -18.62
N ALA A 455 8.61 -12.07 -18.72
CA ALA A 455 7.43 -11.25 -18.42
C ALA A 455 6.24 -11.64 -19.33
N GLU A 456 6.47 -11.81 -20.64
CA GLU A 456 5.45 -12.27 -21.56
C GLU A 456 4.94 -13.69 -21.21
N ALA A 457 5.84 -14.60 -20.83
CA ALA A 457 5.45 -15.95 -20.43
C ALA A 457 4.62 -15.98 -19.15
N VAL A 458 4.98 -15.16 -18.15
CA VAL A 458 4.21 -15.02 -16.89
C VAL A 458 2.81 -14.51 -17.18
N ILE A 459 2.68 -13.45 -17.98
CA ILE A 459 1.37 -12.85 -18.26
C ILE A 459 0.52 -13.74 -19.17
N GLN A 460 1.12 -14.45 -20.11
CA GLN A 460 0.39 -15.42 -20.94
C GLN A 460 -0.22 -16.53 -20.06
N LYS A 461 0.56 -17.08 -19.12
CA LYS A 461 0.08 -18.08 -18.18
C LYS A 461 -1.05 -17.54 -17.30
N TRP A 462 -0.92 -16.31 -16.82
CA TRP A 462 -1.98 -15.65 -16.03
C TRP A 462 -3.27 -15.51 -16.85
N ARG A 463 -3.20 -15.08 -18.12
CA ARG A 463 -4.36 -14.97 -19.01
C ARG A 463 -5.07 -16.31 -19.20
N GLU A 464 -4.31 -17.40 -19.31
CA GLU A 464 -4.87 -18.75 -19.47
C GLU A 464 -5.52 -19.27 -18.18
N GLN A 465 -4.96 -18.93 -17.01
CA GLN A 465 -5.41 -19.45 -15.72
C GLN A 465 -6.46 -18.59 -15.03
N SER A 466 -6.58 -17.30 -15.39
CA SER A 466 -7.42 -16.32 -14.71
C SER A 466 -8.32 -15.53 -15.67
N PRO A 467 -9.16 -16.20 -16.50
CA PRO A 467 -9.95 -15.53 -17.56
C PRO A 467 -10.93 -14.49 -17.00
N ASP A 468 -11.41 -14.63 -15.76
CA ASP A 468 -12.31 -13.66 -15.15
C ASP A 468 -11.53 -12.41 -14.69
N ALA A 469 -10.31 -12.56 -14.18
CA ALA A 469 -9.44 -11.42 -13.89
C ALA A 469 -9.08 -10.66 -15.17
N VAL A 470 -8.81 -11.35 -16.27
CA VAL A 470 -8.59 -10.71 -17.59
C VAL A 470 -9.77 -9.84 -18.00
N LYS A 471 -11.01 -10.33 -17.85
CA LYS A 471 -12.23 -9.54 -18.15
C LYS A 471 -12.35 -8.29 -17.27
N ASN A 472 -11.99 -8.41 -16.00
CA ASN A 472 -12.01 -7.28 -15.07
C ASN A 472 -10.96 -6.23 -15.48
N PHE A 473 -9.75 -6.67 -15.85
CA PHE A 473 -8.73 -5.79 -16.43
C PHE A 473 -9.18 -5.11 -17.72
N GLU A 474 -9.81 -5.85 -18.64
CA GLU A 474 -10.37 -5.30 -19.88
C GLU A 474 -11.47 -4.26 -19.60
N ALA A 475 -12.28 -4.47 -18.55
CA ALA A 475 -13.30 -3.53 -18.14
C ALA A 475 -12.69 -2.28 -17.50
N TRP A 476 -11.64 -2.44 -16.71
CA TRP A 476 -10.92 -1.34 -16.07
C TRP A 476 -10.14 -0.49 -17.08
N ALA A 477 -9.56 -1.10 -18.12
CA ALA A 477 -8.79 -0.41 -19.17
C ALA A 477 -9.65 0.48 -20.10
N LYS A 478 -10.97 0.34 -20.10
CA LYS A 478 -11.90 1.16 -20.91
C LYS A 478 -12.15 2.52 -20.30
#